data_ff253c6bef2e3ff340f497974576adc1
#
_entry.id   ff253c6bef2e3ff340f497974576adc1
#
_cell.length_a   1.000
_cell.length_b   1.000
_cell.length_c   1.000
_cell.angle_alpha   90.00
_cell.angle_beta   90.00
_cell.angle_gamma   90.00
#
_symmetry.space_group_name_H-M   'P 1'
#
loop_
_entity.id
_entity.type
_entity.pdbx_description
1 polymer ?
#
loop_
_entity_poly.entity_id
_entity_poly.type
_entity_poly.pdbx_seq_one_letter_code
_entity_poly.pdbx_strand_id
1 'polypeptide(L)'
;RLRELEPFAEDEDFRLRFIQAGIMKTPEFAVLEASKEIHSFSGRIHRMFGMVRELLGEQDGEAFVKLYSRIEKYEGISDNMEIEIAKYLDSVSDAHLSDETKARIRAMLREISEIESIGDSCYNIARNISRKFKGKEDFTESQYEHLHQMFELTDDSLTQMNIMLSGRKDKLDVNRSFNIENEINNYRNQLKSQNINDVNSHEYTYAIGTM
;
A
#
# COMPACT_ATOMS: atom_id res chain seq x y z
N ARG A 1 15.44 22.85 10.36
CA ARG A 1 15.57 22.98 8.88
C ARG A 1 14.66 21.92 8.29
N LEU A 2 13.42 22.32 8.01
CA LEU A 2 12.46 21.57 7.21
C LEU A 2 13.09 21.35 5.84
N ARG A 3 13.30 20.10 5.44
CA ARG A 3 13.50 19.77 4.04
C ARG A 3 12.16 20.05 3.36
N GLU A 4 12.12 21.09 2.55
CA GLU A 4 11.06 21.27 1.57
C GLU A 4 11.00 19.99 0.73
N LEU A 5 9.93 19.24 0.90
CA LEU A 5 9.59 18.15 -0.02
C LEU A 5 9.22 18.83 -1.33
N GLU A 6 10.09 18.73 -2.31
CA GLU A 6 9.77 19.10 -3.68
C GLU A 6 8.42 18.49 -4.08
N PRO A 7 7.54 19.21 -4.75
CA PRO A 7 6.25 18.68 -5.13
C PRO A 7 6.47 17.51 -6.08
N PHE A 8 6.05 16.32 -5.70
CA PHE A 8 6.04 15.11 -6.52
C PHE A 8 4.95 15.19 -7.62
N ALA A 9 4.91 16.29 -8.37
CA ALA A 9 3.91 16.55 -9.42
C ALA A 9 3.87 15.43 -10.48
N GLU A 10 5.00 14.75 -10.73
CA GLU A 10 5.07 13.64 -11.71
C GLU A 10 4.48 12.32 -11.19
N ASP A 11 4.41 12.12 -9.87
CA ASP A 11 3.85 10.90 -9.28
C ASP A 11 2.33 10.96 -9.07
N GLU A 12 1.75 12.15 -9.20
CA GLU A 12 0.31 12.37 -9.03
C GLU A 12 -0.49 12.26 -10.33
N ASP A 13 0.19 12.07 -11.46
CA ASP A 13 -0.46 11.76 -12.72
C ASP A 13 -0.39 10.27 -13.02
N PHE A 14 -1.53 9.70 -13.47
CA PHE A 14 -1.55 8.36 -13.99
C PHE A 14 -0.71 8.29 -15.26
N ARG A 15 0.44 7.63 -15.18
CA ARG A 15 1.28 7.28 -16.34
C ARG A 15 1.99 5.97 -16.08
N LEU A 16 1.81 5.02 -16.99
CA LEU A 16 2.72 3.88 -17.09
C LEU A 16 4.07 4.38 -17.62
N ARG A 17 5.15 4.02 -16.93
CA ARG A 17 6.49 4.53 -17.22
C ARG A 17 7.29 3.62 -18.13
N PHE A 18 7.07 2.32 -18.00
CA PHE A 18 7.86 1.28 -18.65
C PHE A 18 7.09 0.57 -19.76
N ILE A 19 5.78 0.51 -19.67
CA ILE A 19 4.90 -0.09 -20.68
C ILE A 19 4.55 0.96 -21.72
N GLN A 20 5.00 0.74 -22.97
CA GLN A 20 4.66 1.60 -24.10
C GLN A 20 3.78 0.84 -25.10
N ALA A 21 2.62 1.38 -25.40
CA ALA A 21 1.71 0.82 -26.39
C ALA A 21 2.32 0.86 -27.80
N GLY A 22 2.15 -0.21 -28.57
CA GLY A 22 2.37 -0.21 -30.02
C GLY A 22 3.73 -0.66 -30.52
N ILE A 23 4.66 -1.09 -29.68
CA ILE A 23 5.93 -1.70 -30.11
C ILE A 23 5.81 -3.23 -29.99
N MET A 24 5.93 -3.96 -31.10
CA MET A 24 6.06 -5.41 -31.08
C MET A 24 7.38 -5.78 -30.39
N LYS A 25 7.27 -6.33 -29.18
CA LYS A 25 8.40 -6.74 -28.34
C LYS A 25 8.37 -8.24 -28.18
N THR A 26 9.54 -8.85 -27.91
CA THR A 26 9.53 -10.26 -27.49
C THR A 26 8.79 -10.41 -26.18
N PRO A 27 8.11 -11.55 -25.93
CA PRO A 27 7.40 -11.80 -24.68
C PRO A 27 8.25 -11.61 -23.44
N GLU A 28 9.52 -12.00 -23.49
CA GLU A 28 10.48 -11.87 -22.38
C GLU A 28 10.75 -10.40 -22.06
N PHE A 29 10.86 -9.57 -23.07
CA PHE A 29 11.07 -8.13 -22.90
C PHE A 29 9.81 -7.47 -22.33
N ALA A 30 8.63 -7.86 -22.81
CA ALA A 30 7.36 -7.38 -22.31
C ALA A 30 7.15 -7.72 -20.82
N VAL A 31 7.49 -8.95 -20.40
CA VAL A 31 7.47 -9.36 -19.00
C VAL A 31 8.45 -8.55 -18.15
N LEU A 32 9.63 -8.21 -18.68
CA LEU A 32 10.60 -7.37 -17.97
C LEU A 32 10.06 -5.93 -17.76
N GLU A 33 9.40 -5.35 -18.77
CA GLU A 33 8.78 -4.02 -18.65
C GLU A 33 7.63 -4.04 -17.63
N ALA A 34 6.76 -5.04 -17.70
CA ALA A 34 5.70 -5.23 -16.72
C ALA A 34 6.25 -5.37 -15.30
N SER A 35 7.36 -6.10 -15.11
CA SER A 35 8.02 -6.22 -13.81
C SER A 35 8.49 -4.88 -13.24
N LYS A 36 9.04 -4.01 -14.09
CA LYS A 36 9.44 -2.64 -13.68
C LYS A 36 8.23 -1.77 -13.33
N GLU A 37 7.14 -1.93 -14.08
CA GLU A 37 5.90 -1.20 -13.80
C GLU A 37 5.27 -1.63 -12.48
N ILE A 38 5.25 -2.94 -12.19
CA ILE A 38 4.77 -3.50 -10.92
C ILE A 38 5.61 -2.97 -9.74
N HIS A 39 6.93 -2.91 -9.89
CA HIS A 39 7.79 -2.29 -8.87
C HIS A 39 7.48 -0.79 -8.67
N SER A 40 7.25 -0.05 -9.76
CA SER A 40 6.82 1.35 -9.68
C SER A 40 5.48 1.49 -8.96
N PHE A 41 4.53 0.60 -9.25
CA PHE A 41 3.22 0.54 -8.63
C PHE A 41 3.33 0.29 -7.11
N SER A 42 4.09 -0.72 -6.71
CA SER A 42 4.29 -1.01 -5.28
C SER A 42 4.93 0.16 -4.52
N GLY A 43 5.85 0.89 -5.15
CA GLY A 43 6.43 2.12 -4.59
C GLY A 43 5.41 3.24 -4.39
N ARG A 44 4.42 3.36 -5.29
CA ARG A 44 3.30 4.32 -5.13
C ARG A 44 2.42 3.97 -3.94
N ILE A 45 2.08 2.68 -3.79
CA ILE A 45 1.28 2.21 -2.65
C ILE A 45 2.02 2.43 -1.32
N HIS A 46 3.33 2.20 -1.29
CA HIS A 46 4.13 2.48 -0.09
C HIS A 46 4.10 3.99 0.26
N ARG A 47 4.19 4.88 -0.73
CA ARG A 47 4.02 6.33 -0.49
C ARG A 47 2.61 6.68 -0.01
N MET A 48 1.57 6.04 -0.57
CA MET A 48 0.19 6.21 -0.11
C MET A 48 0.05 5.81 1.37
N PHE A 49 0.66 4.71 1.78
CA PHE A 49 0.70 4.32 3.19
C PHE A 49 1.41 5.35 4.07
N GLY A 50 2.52 5.92 3.60
CA GLY A 50 3.21 7.04 4.26
C GLY A 50 2.28 8.24 4.50
N MET A 51 1.47 8.61 3.49
CA MET A 51 0.47 9.67 3.64
C MET A 51 -0.64 9.31 4.66
N VAL A 52 -1.03 8.05 4.76
CA VAL A 52 -2.00 7.58 5.78
C VAL A 52 -1.41 7.72 7.20
N ARG A 53 -0.13 7.43 7.37
CA ARG A 53 0.57 7.64 8.65
C ARG A 53 0.62 9.11 9.04
N GLU A 54 0.91 9.99 8.09
CA GLU A 54 0.88 11.45 8.30
C GLU A 54 -0.53 11.92 8.66
N LEU A 55 -1.56 11.42 7.96
CA LEU A 55 -2.95 11.79 8.18
C LEU A 55 -3.42 11.50 9.61
N LEU A 56 -2.95 10.40 10.22
CA LEU A 56 -3.30 10.05 11.61
C LEU A 56 -2.87 11.12 12.60
N GLY A 57 -1.73 11.79 12.36
CA GLY A 57 -1.17 12.81 13.24
C GLY A 57 -1.56 14.26 12.87
N GLU A 58 -2.23 14.45 11.72
CA GLU A 58 -2.52 15.81 11.23
C GLU A 58 -3.65 16.46 12.02
N GLN A 59 -3.37 17.65 12.55
CA GLN A 59 -4.30 18.44 13.39
C GLN A 59 -4.86 19.65 12.66
N ASP A 60 -4.15 20.17 11.66
CA ASP A 60 -4.62 21.29 10.87
C ASP A 60 -5.68 20.86 9.87
N GLY A 61 -6.84 21.47 9.91
CA GLY A 61 -7.98 21.09 9.09
C GLY A 61 -7.76 21.27 7.60
N GLU A 62 -7.02 22.27 7.17
CA GLU A 62 -6.74 22.51 5.74
C GLU A 62 -5.70 21.51 5.22
N ALA A 63 -4.63 21.27 6.01
CA ALA A 63 -3.63 20.26 5.69
C ALA A 63 -4.24 18.86 5.66
N PHE A 64 -5.12 18.53 6.62
CA PHE A 64 -5.85 17.26 6.65
C PHE A 64 -6.65 17.03 5.37
N VAL A 65 -7.45 18.00 4.94
CA VAL A 65 -8.27 17.89 3.72
C VAL A 65 -7.39 17.70 2.48
N LYS A 66 -6.29 18.43 2.37
CA LYS A 66 -5.35 18.30 1.25
C LYS A 66 -4.72 16.91 1.22
N LEU A 67 -4.25 16.43 2.35
CA LEU A 67 -3.62 15.12 2.47
C LEU A 67 -4.60 13.98 2.18
N TYR A 68 -5.82 14.07 2.73
CA TYR A 68 -6.89 13.11 2.45
C TYR A 68 -7.25 13.06 0.96
N SER A 69 -7.40 14.21 0.30
CA SER A 69 -7.69 14.28 -1.14
C SER A 69 -6.56 13.69 -2.00
N ARG A 70 -5.30 13.80 -1.54
CA ARG A 70 -4.17 13.15 -2.22
C ARG A 70 -4.24 11.62 -2.09
N ILE A 71 -4.59 11.11 -0.91
CA ILE A 71 -4.76 9.67 -0.70
C ILE A 71 -5.88 9.13 -1.61
N GLU A 72 -7.02 9.83 -1.70
CA GLU A 72 -8.13 9.48 -2.60
C GLU A 72 -7.70 9.47 -4.07
N LYS A 73 -6.88 10.44 -4.49
CA LYS A 73 -6.31 10.47 -5.84
C LYS A 73 -5.37 9.27 -6.09
N TYR A 74 -4.57 8.87 -5.09
CA TYR A 74 -3.68 7.72 -5.20
C TYR A 74 -4.43 6.39 -5.34
N GLU A 75 -5.58 6.25 -4.68
CA GLU A 75 -6.47 5.10 -4.85
C GLU A 75 -6.96 5.01 -6.30
N GLY A 76 -7.50 6.07 -6.89
CA GLY A 76 -7.91 6.07 -8.30
C GLY A 76 -6.75 5.82 -9.29
N ILE A 77 -5.52 6.21 -8.95
CA ILE A 77 -4.33 5.87 -9.73
C ILE A 77 -4.00 4.38 -9.58
N SER A 78 -4.15 3.82 -8.37
CA SER A 78 -3.94 2.40 -8.08
C SER A 78 -4.82 1.51 -8.94
N ASP A 79 -6.13 1.77 -8.96
CA ASP A 79 -7.11 1.05 -9.77
C ASP A 79 -6.74 1.07 -11.26
N ASN A 80 -6.41 2.25 -11.77
CA ASN A 80 -6.03 2.39 -13.16
C ASN A 80 -4.73 1.65 -13.50
N MET A 81 -3.74 1.64 -12.58
CA MET A 81 -2.49 0.91 -12.77
C MET A 81 -2.72 -0.60 -12.82
N GLU A 82 -3.53 -1.15 -11.92
CA GLU A 82 -3.89 -2.56 -11.96
C GLU A 82 -4.50 -2.92 -13.32
N ILE A 83 -5.54 -2.18 -13.74
CA ILE A 83 -6.25 -2.43 -14.99
C ILE A 83 -5.33 -2.38 -16.20
N GLU A 84 -4.49 -1.36 -16.32
CA GLU A 84 -3.64 -1.16 -17.50
C GLU A 84 -2.47 -2.15 -17.55
N ILE A 85 -1.89 -2.52 -16.40
CA ILE A 85 -0.86 -3.56 -16.35
C ILE A 85 -1.49 -4.93 -16.68
N ALA A 86 -2.69 -5.23 -16.16
CA ALA A 86 -3.41 -6.46 -16.48
C ALA A 86 -3.70 -6.58 -17.98
N LYS A 87 -4.24 -5.52 -18.60
CA LYS A 87 -4.49 -5.48 -20.05
C LYS A 87 -3.22 -5.73 -20.86
N TYR A 88 -2.12 -5.12 -20.44
CA TYR A 88 -0.84 -5.33 -21.10
C TYR A 88 -0.37 -6.79 -21.02
N LEU A 89 -0.39 -7.38 -19.82
CA LEU A 89 -0.02 -8.78 -19.61
C LEU A 89 -0.93 -9.75 -20.37
N ASP A 90 -2.23 -9.44 -20.47
CA ASP A 90 -3.18 -10.21 -21.25
C ASP A 90 -2.85 -10.16 -22.75
N SER A 91 -2.53 -8.99 -23.28
CA SER A 91 -2.10 -8.83 -24.69
C SER A 91 -0.83 -9.58 -25.03
N VAL A 92 0.08 -9.74 -24.07
CA VAL A 92 1.30 -10.56 -24.24
C VAL A 92 0.97 -12.05 -24.24
N SER A 93 -0.07 -12.46 -23.54
CA SER A 93 -0.49 -13.85 -23.41
C SER A 93 -1.04 -14.45 -24.72
N ASP A 94 -1.41 -13.64 -25.69
CA ASP A 94 -1.87 -14.08 -27.01
C ASP A 94 -0.72 -14.62 -27.92
N ALA A 95 0.53 -14.41 -27.53
CA ALA A 95 1.69 -14.91 -28.26
C ALA A 95 2.02 -16.38 -27.91
N HIS A 96 2.84 -17.03 -28.76
CA HIS A 96 3.40 -18.35 -28.43
C HIS A 96 4.41 -18.22 -27.30
N LEU A 97 3.98 -18.51 -26.06
CA LEU A 97 4.76 -18.38 -24.85
C LEU A 97 5.27 -19.71 -24.34
N SER A 98 6.48 -19.72 -23.75
CA SER A 98 6.94 -20.83 -22.93
C SER A 98 6.06 -21.00 -21.68
N ASP A 99 6.05 -22.19 -21.10
CA ASP A 99 5.29 -22.45 -19.88
C ASP A 99 5.83 -21.63 -18.67
N GLU A 100 7.13 -21.35 -18.67
CA GLU A 100 7.76 -20.46 -17.68
C GLU A 100 7.23 -19.03 -17.80
N THR A 101 7.18 -18.48 -19.01
CA THR A 101 6.63 -17.12 -19.25
C THR A 101 5.17 -17.04 -18.87
N LYS A 102 4.36 -18.05 -19.21
CA LYS A 102 2.95 -18.12 -18.77
C LYS A 102 2.81 -18.17 -17.26
N ALA A 103 3.66 -18.94 -16.57
CA ALA A 103 3.65 -19.00 -15.12
C ALA A 103 4.03 -17.64 -14.49
N ARG A 104 5.02 -16.96 -15.07
CA ARG A 104 5.43 -15.62 -14.64
C ARG A 104 4.31 -14.60 -14.81
N ILE A 105 3.64 -14.55 -15.97
CA ILE A 105 2.50 -13.65 -16.21
C ILE A 105 1.39 -13.90 -15.19
N ARG A 106 1.02 -15.15 -14.92
CA ARG A 106 0.02 -15.46 -13.87
C ARG A 106 0.43 -15.01 -12.49
N ALA A 107 1.72 -15.09 -12.16
CA ALA A 107 2.23 -14.56 -10.89
C ALA A 107 2.10 -13.03 -10.84
N MET A 108 2.46 -12.34 -11.92
CA MET A 108 2.37 -10.88 -12.01
C MET A 108 0.93 -10.37 -11.91
N LEU A 109 -0.03 -11.07 -12.52
CA LEU A 109 -1.45 -10.74 -12.37
C LEU A 109 -1.93 -10.83 -10.92
N ARG A 110 -1.44 -11.81 -10.15
CA ARG A 110 -1.70 -11.87 -8.71
C ARG A 110 -0.98 -10.76 -7.94
N GLU A 111 0.30 -10.50 -8.27
CA GLU A 111 1.08 -9.44 -7.66
C GLU A 111 0.37 -8.08 -7.75
N ILE A 112 -0.16 -7.70 -8.93
CA ILE A 112 -0.85 -6.41 -9.10
C ILE A 112 -2.17 -6.34 -8.32
N SER A 113 -2.94 -7.42 -8.27
CA SER A 113 -4.20 -7.46 -7.50
C SER A 113 -3.95 -7.37 -5.99
N GLU A 114 -2.90 -8.00 -5.48
CA GLU A 114 -2.51 -7.86 -4.07
C GLU A 114 -2.01 -6.44 -3.74
N ILE A 115 -1.26 -5.81 -4.65
CA ILE A 115 -0.78 -4.43 -4.47
C ILE A 115 -1.96 -3.44 -4.46
N GLU A 116 -2.93 -3.61 -5.36
CA GLU A 116 -4.16 -2.81 -5.39
C GLU A 116 -4.95 -2.97 -4.09
N SER A 117 -5.14 -4.21 -3.60
CA SER A 117 -5.83 -4.48 -2.34
C SER A 117 -5.16 -3.83 -1.12
N ILE A 118 -3.83 -3.63 -1.15
CA ILE A 118 -3.14 -2.82 -0.14
C ILE A 118 -3.53 -1.34 -0.29
N GLY A 119 -3.63 -0.83 -1.51
CA GLY A 119 -4.09 0.54 -1.81
C GLY A 119 -5.50 0.79 -1.28
N ASP A 120 -6.43 -0.11 -1.55
CA ASP A 120 -7.79 -0.10 -1.01
C ASP A 120 -7.80 -0.07 0.52
N SER A 121 -6.95 -0.89 1.13
CA SER A 121 -6.82 -0.92 2.60
C SER A 121 -6.30 0.42 3.15
N CYS A 122 -5.32 1.03 2.49
CA CYS A 122 -4.82 2.38 2.83
C CYS A 122 -5.94 3.42 2.77
N TYR A 123 -6.74 3.41 1.71
CA TYR A 123 -7.87 4.33 1.57
C TYR A 123 -8.93 4.09 2.64
N ASN A 124 -9.25 2.84 2.96
CA ASN A 124 -10.19 2.50 4.02
C ASN A 124 -9.72 2.98 5.40
N ILE A 125 -8.43 2.86 5.72
CA ILE A 125 -7.84 3.43 6.94
C ILE A 125 -7.98 4.96 6.93
N ALA A 126 -7.65 5.63 5.83
CA ALA A 126 -7.79 7.08 5.70
C ALA A 126 -9.25 7.55 5.91
N ARG A 127 -10.23 6.80 5.41
CA ARG A 127 -11.66 7.06 5.65
C ARG A 127 -12.02 6.97 7.13
N ASN A 128 -11.50 5.98 7.84
CA ASN A 128 -11.73 5.85 9.28
C ASN A 128 -11.08 7.00 10.06
N ILE A 129 -9.84 7.37 9.72
CA ILE A 129 -9.17 8.54 10.30
C ILE A 129 -10.00 9.83 10.02
N SER A 130 -10.56 9.99 8.81
CA SER A 130 -11.42 11.12 8.47
C SER A 130 -12.72 11.14 9.29
N ARG A 131 -13.33 9.98 9.56
CA ARG A 131 -14.50 9.89 10.45
C ARG A 131 -14.15 10.31 11.87
N LYS A 132 -13.02 9.82 12.39
CA LYS A 132 -12.51 10.23 13.70
C LYS A 132 -12.26 11.73 13.77
N PHE A 133 -11.57 12.29 12.79
CA PHE A 133 -11.25 13.73 12.72
C PHE A 133 -12.50 14.63 12.74
N LYS A 134 -13.59 14.19 12.08
CA LYS A 134 -14.89 14.88 12.05
C LYS A 134 -15.74 14.59 13.29
N GLY A 135 -15.39 13.58 14.06
CA GLY A 135 -16.10 13.14 15.25
C GLY A 135 -15.84 14.04 16.46
N LYS A 136 -16.52 13.73 17.56
CA LYS A 136 -16.34 14.42 18.85
C LYS A 136 -15.41 13.68 19.80
N GLU A 137 -15.11 12.42 19.49
CA GLU A 137 -14.30 11.52 20.30
C GLU A 137 -12.95 11.31 19.63
N ASP A 138 -11.92 11.18 20.42
CA ASP A 138 -10.56 10.91 19.94
C ASP A 138 -10.06 9.57 20.50
N PHE A 139 -9.03 9.02 19.88
CA PHE A 139 -8.31 7.87 20.41
C PHE A 139 -7.60 8.24 21.70
N THR A 140 -7.48 7.25 22.60
CA THR A 140 -6.62 7.38 23.78
C THR A 140 -5.15 7.38 23.37
N GLU A 141 -4.28 7.87 24.26
CA GLU A 141 -2.82 7.85 24.04
C GLU A 141 -2.33 6.41 23.76
N SER A 142 -2.82 5.43 24.52
CA SER A 142 -2.50 4.01 24.31
C SER A 142 -2.94 3.49 22.95
N GLN A 143 -4.11 3.90 22.44
CA GLN A 143 -4.56 3.52 21.10
C GLN A 143 -3.66 4.14 20.00
N TYR A 144 -3.25 5.39 20.17
CA TYR A 144 -2.28 6.02 19.25
C TYR A 144 -0.94 5.29 19.24
N GLU A 145 -0.40 4.91 20.40
CA GLU A 145 0.83 4.12 20.50
C GLU A 145 0.70 2.78 19.76
N HIS A 146 -0.41 2.07 19.97
CA HIS A 146 -0.68 0.80 19.32
C HIS A 146 -0.81 0.94 17.80
N LEU A 147 -1.49 1.99 17.32
CA LEU A 147 -1.60 2.28 15.88
C LEU A 147 -0.24 2.61 15.28
N HIS A 148 0.56 3.44 15.94
CA HIS A 148 1.91 3.76 15.47
C HIS A 148 2.79 2.51 15.39
N GLN A 149 2.77 1.65 16.38
CA GLN A 149 3.54 0.40 16.34
C GLN A 149 3.08 -0.53 15.21
N MET A 150 1.79 -0.67 14.97
CA MET A 150 1.26 -1.45 13.85
C MET A 150 1.68 -0.82 12.51
N PHE A 151 1.68 0.50 12.41
CA PHE A 151 2.11 1.20 11.20
C PHE A 151 3.61 1.02 10.92
N GLU A 152 4.46 1.02 11.95
CA GLU A 152 5.89 0.71 11.77
C GLU A 152 6.11 -0.72 11.24
N LEU A 153 5.43 -1.72 11.81
CA LEU A 153 5.50 -3.10 11.32
C LEU A 153 5.01 -3.22 9.87
N THR A 154 3.95 -2.50 9.52
CA THR A 154 3.40 -2.47 8.16
C THR A 154 4.36 -1.81 7.19
N ASP A 155 4.99 -0.70 7.57
CA ASP A 155 5.99 0.02 6.77
C ASP A 155 7.22 -0.86 6.48
N ASP A 156 7.70 -1.58 7.48
CA ASP A 156 8.76 -2.59 7.34
C ASP A 156 8.36 -3.69 6.34
N SER A 157 7.12 -4.18 6.41
CA SER A 157 6.60 -5.18 5.47
C SER A 157 6.55 -4.65 4.03
N LEU A 158 6.04 -3.43 3.83
CA LEU A 158 6.00 -2.78 2.51
C LEU A 158 7.41 -2.51 1.97
N THR A 159 8.35 -2.18 2.84
CA THR A 159 9.77 -2.04 2.48
C THR A 159 10.34 -3.36 1.95
N GLN A 160 10.10 -4.49 2.63
CA GLN A 160 10.54 -5.81 2.16
C GLN A 160 9.88 -6.19 0.84
N MET A 161 8.58 -5.92 0.67
CA MET A 161 7.86 -6.11 -0.59
C MET A 161 8.54 -5.34 -1.75
N ASN A 162 8.86 -4.07 -1.56
CA ASN A 162 9.52 -3.25 -2.57
C ASN A 162 10.93 -3.76 -2.91
N ILE A 163 11.70 -4.22 -1.93
CA ILE A 163 13.01 -4.85 -2.15
C ILE A 163 12.85 -6.11 -3.02
N MET A 164 11.87 -6.95 -2.71
CA MET A 164 11.58 -8.18 -3.45
C MET A 164 11.21 -7.87 -4.90
N LEU A 165 10.29 -6.94 -5.14
CA LEU A 165 9.83 -6.56 -6.47
C LEU A 165 10.88 -5.81 -7.29
N SER A 166 11.87 -5.17 -6.63
CA SER A 166 12.99 -4.53 -7.32
C SER A 166 13.97 -5.51 -7.97
N GLY A 167 13.86 -6.81 -7.68
CA GLY A 167 14.78 -7.85 -8.14
C GLY A 167 16.16 -7.82 -7.48
N ARG A 168 16.35 -7.00 -6.46
CA ARG A 168 17.61 -6.91 -5.68
C ARG A 168 17.72 -8.04 -4.67
N LYS A 169 18.01 -9.24 -5.16
CA LYS A 169 18.13 -10.45 -4.33
C LYS A 169 19.22 -10.35 -3.25
N ASP A 170 20.23 -9.51 -3.46
CA ASP A 170 21.30 -9.21 -2.52
C ASP A 170 20.82 -8.48 -1.26
N LYS A 171 19.68 -7.80 -1.32
CA LYS A 171 19.07 -7.05 -0.20
C LYS A 171 17.88 -7.77 0.43
N LEU A 172 17.46 -8.89 -0.15
CA LEU A 172 16.31 -9.64 0.33
C LEU A 172 16.70 -10.53 1.51
N ASP A 173 16.11 -10.26 2.66
CA ASP A 173 16.16 -11.14 3.82
C ASP A 173 14.80 -11.84 3.98
N VAL A 174 14.76 -13.10 3.51
CA VAL A 174 13.53 -13.92 3.57
C VAL A 174 13.12 -14.20 5.02
N ASN A 175 14.08 -14.41 5.92
CA ASN A 175 13.79 -14.65 7.33
C ASN A 175 13.16 -13.40 7.97
N ARG A 176 13.66 -12.20 7.60
CA ARG A 176 13.06 -10.95 8.07
C ARG A 176 11.60 -10.82 7.61
N SER A 177 11.30 -11.16 6.35
CA SER A 177 9.93 -11.12 5.83
C SER A 177 8.98 -12.02 6.62
N PHE A 178 9.37 -13.26 6.91
CA PHE A 178 8.59 -14.16 7.75
C PHE A 178 8.45 -13.68 9.19
N ASN A 179 9.51 -13.11 9.76
CA ASN A 179 9.46 -12.57 11.12
C ASN A 179 8.50 -11.39 11.22
N ILE A 180 8.54 -10.45 10.28
CA ILE A 180 7.62 -9.30 10.23
C ILE A 180 6.17 -9.78 10.10
N GLU A 181 5.89 -10.75 9.23
CA GLU A 181 4.53 -11.32 9.10
C GLU A 181 4.04 -11.90 10.43
N ASN A 182 4.88 -12.68 11.11
CA ASN A 182 4.55 -13.25 12.41
C ASN A 182 4.32 -12.16 13.48
N GLU A 183 5.16 -11.12 13.50
CA GLU A 183 5.02 -10.00 14.41
C GLU A 183 3.71 -9.25 14.19
N ILE A 184 3.35 -8.94 12.94
CA ILE A 184 2.07 -8.31 12.58
C ILE A 184 0.91 -9.17 13.04
N ASN A 185 0.93 -10.48 12.76
CA ASN A 185 -0.14 -11.39 13.14
C ASN A 185 -0.30 -11.49 14.66
N ASN A 186 0.80 -11.61 15.39
CA ASN A 186 0.79 -11.69 16.85
C ASN A 186 0.29 -10.38 17.46
N TYR A 187 0.82 -9.26 17.01
CA TYR A 187 0.44 -7.94 17.51
C TYR A 187 -1.02 -7.62 17.22
N ARG A 188 -1.51 -7.92 16.02
CA ARG A 188 -2.93 -7.80 15.66
C ARG A 188 -3.83 -8.60 16.61
N ASN A 189 -3.46 -9.86 16.92
CA ASN A 189 -4.25 -10.70 17.81
C ASN A 189 -4.24 -10.16 19.26
N GLN A 190 -3.10 -9.66 19.72
CA GLN A 190 -2.97 -8.99 21.02
C GLN A 190 -3.87 -7.76 21.09
N LEU A 191 -3.82 -6.87 20.09
CA LEU A 191 -4.63 -5.66 20.04
C LEU A 191 -6.12 -5.97 20.00
N LYS A 192 -6.54 -6.99 19.24
CA LYS A 192 -7.95 -7.43 19.25
C LYS A 192 -8.42 -7.83 20.63
N SER A 193 -7.64 -8.63 21.34
CA SER A 193 -7.99 -9.09 22.68
C SER A 193 -8.02 -7.94 23.67
N GLN A 194 -7.05 -7.04 23.61
CA GLN A 194 -7.00 -5.85 24.46
C GLN A 194 -8.18 -4.92 24.18
N ASN A 195 -8.46 -4.60 22.93
CA ASN A 195 -9.59 -3.74 22.56
C ASN A 195 -10.93 -4.26 23.09
N ILE A 196 -11.17 -5.58 23.03
CA ILE A 196 -12.38 -6.18 23.61
C ILE A 196 -12.43 -5.97 25.12
N ASN A 197 -11.31 -6.14 25.82
CA ASN A 197 -11.24 -5.95 27.26
C ASN A 197 -11.46 -4.47 27.64
N ASP A 198 -10.83 -3.55 26.92
CA ASP A 198 -10.90 -2.11 27.18
C ASP A 198 -12.31 -1.56 26.94
N VAL A 199 -13.01 -2.03 25.90
CA VAL A 199 -14.43 -1.70 25.67
C VAL A 199 -15.30 -2.26 26.81
N ASN A 200 -15.07 -3.50 27.25
CA ASN A 200 -15.84 -4.11 28.31
C ASN A 200 -15.59 -3.45 29.68
N SER A 201 -14.39 -2.95 29.94
CA SER A 201 -14.02 -2.18 31.13
C SER A 201 -14.40 -0.71 31.09
N HIS A 202 -14.97 -0.25 29.99
CA HIS A 202 -15.38 1.14 29.73
C HIS A 202 -14.21 2.15 29.72
N GLU A 203 -13.00 1.71 29.31
CA GLU A 203 -11.85 2.60 29.13
C GLU A 203 -12.11 3.62 27.99
N TYR A 204 -12.90 3.19 26.99
CA TYR A 204 -13.42 4.03 25.92
C TYR A 204 -14.74 3.48 25.36
N THR A 205 -15.42 4.27 24.53
CA THR A 205 -16.73 3.90 24.01
C THR A 205 -16.64 2.78 22.96
N TYR A 206 -17.73 2.03 22.78
CA TYR A 206 -17.83 1.03 21.70
C TYR A 206 -17.59 1.66 20.31
N ALA A 207 -18.02 2.89 20.10
CA ALA A 207 -17.83 3.60 18.82
C ALA A 207 -16.35 3.78 18.49
N ILE A 208 -15.53 4.18 19.47
CA ILE A 208 -14.06 4.30 19.32
C ILE A 208 -13.40 2.93 19.16
N GLY A 209 -13.83 1.93 19.93
CA GLY A 209 -13.28 0.57 19.86
C GLY A 209 -13.55 -0.16 18.53
N THR A 210 -14.47 0.35 17.70
CA THR A 210 -14.81 -0.22 16.38
C THR A 210 -14.28 0.56 15.19
N MET A 211 -13.62 1.69 15.41
CA MET A 211 -12.92 2.44 14.37
C MET A 211 -11.57 1.80 14.04
#